data_b42e649b3f83f3acfae903e6e860a8f5
#
_entry.id   b42e649b3f83f3acfae903e6e860a8f5
#
_cell.length_a   1.000
_cell.length_b   1.000
_cell.length_c   1.000
_cell.angle_alpha   90.00
_cell.angle_beta   90.00
_cell.angle_gamma   90.00
#
_symmetry.space_group_name_H-M   'P 1'
#
loop_
_entity.id
_entity.type
_entity.pdbx_description
1 polymer ?
#
loop_
_entity_poly.entity_id
_entity_poly.type
_entity_poly.pdbx_seq_one_letter_code
_entity_poly.pdbx_strand_id
1 'polypeptide(L)'
;ILSGKDVVVKSQTGSGKTAAFGIPLCENAKWEDSKPQALILTPTRELAIQVKEELTNISRFKRLRAVAVFGKQPFSDQVRELKQKTHIVVGTPGRVFDHIDRGTLDISNIKYLVIDEADEMLNMGFIDQVRDIIDALSKNRQTMLFSATIPEEILGLCKVYMNNPVNIEIKAQKLITDNITHELYRFDEFYKLDNLSKLLISEVPETAVVFCKTKENVDKVFEALNKKGYSVNKIHGGMLQKERLEAMDKFKKGNFKILVSTDVAARGIDVEGITHVINYDLPVEKEAYVHRIGRTGRAGAKGKAISFVNQYEDRLLDIIQEYIGFKIPVAGNIVEVNKEKREEAIKALKSKPKVKKEKAKVINKNITKIYLNGGKKKKLRAGDFVGAISRIEGITADDIGIIDVQDT
;
A
#
# COMPACT_ATOMS: atom_id res chain seq x y z
N ILE A 1 -5.35 -21.93 4.83
CA ILE A 1 -6.41 -21.28 4.02
C ILE A 1 -7.07 -22.34 3.10
N LEU A 2 -6.33 -23.08 2.31
CA LEU A 2 -6.88 -24.09 1.37
C LEU A 2 -7.71 -25.18 2.04
N SER A 3 -7.55 -25.41 3.35
CA SER A 3 -8.35 -26.35 4.13
C SER A 3 -9.75 -25.85 4.49
N GLY A 4 -10.12 -24.64 4.09
CA GLY A 4 -11.41 -24.02 4.38
C GLY A 4 -11.62 -23.55 5.82
N LYS A 5 -10.59 -23.62 6.68
CA LYS A 5 -10.66 -23.15 8.07
C LYS A 5 -10.46 -21.65 8.16
N ASP A 6 -11.08 -21.02 9.13
CA ASP A 6 -10.79 -19.65 9.49
C ASP A 6 -9.35 -19.52 9.98
N VAL A 7 -8.69 -18.41 9.66
CA VAL A 7 -7.30 -18.17 10.05
C VAL A 7 -7.08 -16.77 10.60
N VAL A 8 -6.31 -16.68 11.66
CA VAL A 8 -5.77 -15.42 12.18
C VAL A 8 -4.26 -15.46 11.95
N VAL A 9 -3.77 -14.52 11.15
CA VAL A 9 -2.35 -14.44 10.79
C VAL A 9 -1.75 -13.17 11.38
N LYS A 10 -0.86 -13.36 12.34
CA LYS A 10 -0.02 -12.28 12.86
C LYS A 10 1.26 -12.21 12.06
N SER A 11 1.42 -11.16 11.26
CA SER A 11 2.60 -10.98 10.39
C SER A 11 2.80 -9.52 9.99
N GLN A 12 4.06 -9.12 9.83
CA GLN A 12 4.42 -7.76 9.42
C GLN A 12 4.05 -7.44 7.96
N THR A 13 4.09 -6.16 7.58
CA THR A 13 3.97 -5.72 6.18
C THR A 13 5.14 -6.25 5.35
N GLY A 14 4.86 -6.63 4.09
CA GLY A 14 5.89 -7.19 3.20
C GLY A 14 6.18 -8.68 3.39
N SER A 15 5.44 -9.38 4.26
CA SER A 15 5.57 -10.84 4.50
C SER A 15 4.86 -11.70 3.45
N GLY A 16 4.31 -11.12 2.39
CA GLY A 16 3.59 -11.85 1.36
C GLY A 16 2.11 -12.14 1.68
N LYS A 17 1.50 -11.39 2.61
CA LYS A 17 0.09 -11.58 3.02
C LYS A 17 -0.87 -11.62 1.84
N THR A 18 -0.76 -10.67 0.91
CA THR A 18 -1.67 -10.59 -0.24
C THR A 18 -1.61 -11.85 -1.09
N ALA A 19 -0.42 -12.41 -1.33
CA ALA A 19 -0.28 -13.67 -2.03
C ALA A 19 -0.85 -14.85 -1.21
N ALA A 20 -0.64 -14.83 0.12
CA ALA A 20 -1.10 -15.91 1.01
C ALA A 20 -2.62 -16.07 1.00
N PHE A 21 -3.41 -14.98 0.96
CA PHE A 21 -4.85 -15.10 0.80
C PHE A 21 -5.30 -15.04 -0.66
N GLY A 22 -4.62 -14.27 -1.50
CA GLY A 22 -5.02 -14.02 -2.88
C GLY A 22 -4.93 -15.27 -3.76
N ILE A 23 -3.88 -16.08 -3.62
CA ILE A 23 -3.73 -17.32 -4.38
C ILE A 23 -4.88 -18.30 -4.08
N PRO A 24 -5.16 -18.67 -2.80
CA PRO A 24 -6.29 -19.55 -2.49
C PRO A 24 -7.65 -18.98 -2.91
N LEU A 25 -7.88 -17.69 -2.73
CA LEU A 25 -9.12 -17.03 -3.16
C LEU A 25 -9.32 -17.15 -4.68
N CYS A 26 -8.28 -16.81 -5.43
CA CYS A 26 -8.33 -16.90 -6.90
C CYS A 26 -8.44 -18.33 -7.37
N GLU A 27 -7.84 -19.30 -6.65
CA GLU A 27 -7.96 -20.73 -6.98
C GLU A 27 -9.37 -21.24 -6.80
N ASN A 28 -10.02 -20.87 -5.71
CA ASN A 28 -11.35 -21.36 -5.35
C ASN A 28 -12.49 -20.57 -6.01
N ALA A 29 -12.24 -19.34 -6.48
CA ALA A 29 -13.26 -18.52 -7.13
C ALA A 29 -13.64 -19.11 -8.50
N LYS A 30 -14.97 -19.19 -8.75
CA LYS A 30 -15.53 -19.67 -10.00
C LYS A 30 -15.78 -18.51 -10.94
N TRP A 31 -15.26 -18.59 -12.14
CA TRP A 31 -15.42 -17.54 -13.16
C TRP A 31 -16.88 -17.45 -13.64
N GLU A 32 -17.62 -18.55 -13.64
CA GLU A 32 -19.00 -18.62 -14.09
C GLU A 32 -19.96 -17.78 -13.23
N ASP A 33 -19.66 -17.67 -11.94
CA ASP A 33 -20.46 -16.88 -11.00
C ASP A 33 -20.41 -15.39 -11.37
N SER A 34 -21.57 -14.77 -11.47
CA SER A 34 -21.68 -13.34 -11.79
C SER A 34 -21.67 -12.43 -10.58
N LYS A 35 -21.77 -12.99 -9.36
CA LYS A 35 -21.81 -12.29 -8.09
C LYS A 35 -20.46 -12.36 -7.37
N PRO A 36 -20.14 -11.38 -6.53
CA PRO A 36 -18.92 -11.42 -5.73
C PRO A 36 -18.87 -12.64 -4.81
N GLN A 37 -17.72 -13.31 -4.80
CA GLN A 37 -17.46 -14.50 -3.99
C GLN A 37 -16.49 -14.21 -2.84
N ALA A 38 -15.69 -13.13 -2.95
CA ALA A 38 -14.77 -12.70 -1.93
C ALA A 38 -14.91 -11.21 -1.66
N LEU A 39 -14.84 -10.85 -0.39
CA LEU A 39 -14.77 -9.48 0.12
C LEU A 39 -13.48 -9.31 0.92
N ILE A 40 -12.71 -8.30 0.57
CA ILE A 40 -11.47 -7.93 1.27
C ILE A 40 -11.63 -6.52 1.83
N LEU A 41 -11.50 -6.39 3.14
CA LEU A 41 -11.50 -5.12 3.85
C LEU A 41 -10.07 -4.65 4.09
N THR A 42 -9.82 -3.38 3.80
CA THR A 42 -8.51 -2.73 3.98
C THR A 42 -8.68 -1.35 4.61
N PRO A 43 -7.73 -0.88 5.45
CA PRO A 43 -7.86 0.39 6.16
C PRO A 43 -7.82 1.61 5.23
N THR A 44 -7.12 1.52 4.12
CA THR A 44 -6.87 2.67 3.24
C THR A 44 -7.27 2.39 1.79
N ARG A 45 -7.56 3.46 1.07
CA ARG A 45 -7.93 3.43 -0.35
C ARG A 45 -6.78 2.96 -1.22
N GLU A 46 -5.60 3.41 -0.88
CA GLU A 46 -4.36 3.08 -1.57
C GLU A 46 -4.09 1.58 -1.48
N LEU A 47 -4.27 0.99 -0.28
CA LEU A 47 -4.14 -0.45 -0.09
C LEU A 47 -5.24 -1.22 -0.84
N ALA A 48 -6.49 -0.72 -0.84
CA ALA A 48 -7.57 -1.34 -1.60
C ALA A 48 -7.24 -1.42 -3.11
N ILE A 49 -6.69 -0.36 -3.68
CA ILE A 49 -6.27 -0.32 -5.08
C ILE A 49 -5.12 -1.30 -5.32
N GLN A 50 -4.11 -1.30 -4.44
CA GLN A 50 -2.96 -2.20 -4.54
C GLN A 50 -3.38 -3.66 -4.48
N VAL A 51 -4.16 -4.05 -3.47
CA VAL A 51 -4.67 -5.42 -3.32
C VAL A 51 -5.50 -5.83 -4.54
N LYS A 52 -6.37 -4.94 -5.05
CA LYS A 52 -7.14 -5.17 -6.28
C LYS A 52 -6.22 -5.43 -7.48
N GLU A 53 -5.14 -4.66 -7.64
CA GLU A 53 -4.17 -4.84 -8.73
C GLU A 53 -3.41 -6.17 -8.60
N GLU A 54 -2.97 -6.52 -7.39
CA GLU A 54 -2.30 -7.80 -7.11
C GLU A 54 -3.23 -8.99 -7.41
N LEU A 55 -4.48 -8.95 -6.95
CA LEU A 55 -5.47 -9.99 -7.22
C LEU A 55 -5.79 -10.11 -8.71
N THR A 56 -5.85 -9.00 -9.44
CA THR A 56 -6.02 -8.99 -10.88
C THR A 56 -4.83 -9.69 -11.57
N ASN A 57 -3.62 -9.48 -11.09
CA ASN A 57 -2.42 -10.13 -11.60
C ASN A 57 -2.38 -11.64 -11.29
N ILE A 58 -2.73 -12.02 -10.03
CA ILE A 58 -2.78 -13.42 -9.58
C ILE A 58 -3.85 -14.19 -10.38
N SER A 59 -5.03 -13.60 -10.54
CA SER A 59 -6.17 -14.25 -11.21
C SER A 59 -6.18 -14.13 -12.73
N ARG A 60 -5.11 -13.64 -13.30
CA ARG A 60 -4.96 -13.30 -14.72
C ARG A 60 -5.45 -14.42 -15.66
N PHE A 61 -5.04 -15.66 -15.40
CA PHE A 61 -5.41 -16.80 -16.24
C PHE A 61 -6.82 -17.31 -15.99
N LYS A 62 -7.38 -17.07 -14.81
CA LYS A 62 -8.79 -17.40 -14.48
C LYS A 62 -9.76 -16.29 -14.87
N ARG A 63 -9.30 -15.17 -15.43
CA ARG A 63 -10.12 -14.02 -15.88
C ARG A 63 -11.04 -13.47 -14.80
N LEU A 64 -10.70 -13.63 -13.52
CA LEU A 64 -11.49 -13.09 -12.43
C LEU A 64 -11.39 -11.57 -12.41
N ARG A 65 -12.50 -10.91 -12.15
CA ARG A 65 -12.55 -9.47 -12.05
C ARG A 65 -12.60 -9.04 -10.60
N ALA A 66 -11.62 -8.25 -10.19
CA ALA A 66 -11.59 -7.56 -8.91
C ALA A 66 -11.99 -6.09 -9.07
N VAL A 67 -12.80 -5.58 -8.14
CA VAL A 67 -13.25 -4.18 -8.09
C VAL A 67 -12.85 -3.58 -6.75
N ALA A 68 -12.36 -2.33 -6.77
CA ALA A 68 -12.04 -1.60 -5.55
C ALA A 68 -13.13 -0.55 -5.24
N VAL A 69 -13.65 -0.55 -3.99
CA VAL A 69 -14.66 0.39 -3.51
C VAL A 69 -14.17 1.15 -2.27
N PHE A 70 -14.15 2.49 -2.36
CA PHE A 70 -13.62 3.34 -1.30
C PHE A 70 -14.16 4.76 -1.36
N GLY A 71 -14.07 5.50 -0.27
CA GLY A 71 -14.60 6.86 -0.17
C GLY A 71 -13.90 7.89 -1.05
N LYS A 72 -14.49 9.08 -1.19
CA LYS A 72 -14.00 10.23 -2.02
C LYS A 72 -13.88 9.94 -3.53
N GLN A 73 -14.55 8.92 -4.01
CA GLN A 73 -14.85 8.71 -5.43
C GLN A 73 -16.36 8.78 -5.63
N PRO A 74 -16.85 9.15 -6.84
CA PRO A 74 -18.28 9.14 -7.13
C PRO A 74 -18.87 7.77 -6.87
N PHE A 75 -19.93 7.72 -6.06
CA PHE A 75 -20.63 6.48 -5.73
C PHE A 75 -21.20 5.80 -6.97
N SER A 76 -21.75 6.59 -7.91
CA SER A 76 -22.33 6.12 -9.16
C SER A 76 -21.33 5.35 -10.04
N ASP A 77 -20.06 5.74 -10.03
CA ASP A 77 -19.03 5.05 -10.82
C ASP A 77 -18.75 3.66 -10.25
N GLN A 78 -18.69 3.54 -8.93
CA GLN A 78 -18.49 2.27 -8.24
C GLN A 78 -19.72 1.36 -8.42
N VAL A 79 -20.94 1.91 -8.36
CA VAL A 79 -22.18 1.16 -8.69
C VAL A 79 -22.12 0.61 -10.11
N ARG A 80 -21.66 1.40 -11.07
CA ARG A 80 -21.52 0.96 -12.47
C ARG A 80 -20.50 -0.17 -12.61
N GLU A 81 -19.39 -0.11 -11.86
CA GLU A 81 -18.39 -1.17 -11.83
C GLU A 81 -18.91 -2.45 -11.16
N LEU A 82 -19.61 -2.33 -10.04
CA LEU A 82 -20.18 -3.48 -9.32
C LEU A 82 -21.30 -4.19 -10.09
N LYS A 83 -22.07 -3.46 -10.92
CA LYS A 83 -23.10 -4.04 -11.80
C LYS A 83 -22.51 -4.93 -12.91
N GLN A 84 -21.24 -4.79 -13.23
CA GLN A 84 -20.58 -5.71 -14.16
C GLN A 84 -20.25 -7.02 -13.43
N LYS A 85 -20.01 -8.11 -14.17
CA LYS A 85 -19.56 -9.37 -13.59
C LYS A 85 -18.35 -9.14 -12.69
N THR A 86 -18.53 -9.30 -11.39
CA THR A 86 -17.51 -9.01 -10.36
C THR A 86 -17.35 -10.22 -9.46
N HIS A 87 -16.13 -10.72 -9.28
CA HIS A 87 -15.85 -11.92 -8.51
C HIS A 87 -15.27 -11.59 -7.13
N ILE A 88 -14.50 -10.51 -7.05
CA ILE A 88 -13.78 -10.08 -5.84
C ILE A 88 -14.02 -8.60 -5.63
N VAL A 89 -14.39 -8.22 -4.41
CA VAL A 89 -14.51 -6.82 -4.01
C VAL A 89 -13.46 -6.53 -2.95
N VAL A 90 -12.71 -5.45 -3.14
CA VAL A 90 -11.73 -4.94 -2.17
C VAL A 90 -12.19 -3.55 -1.77
N GLY A 91 -12.24 -3.24 -0.48
CA GLY A 91 -12.70 -1.90 -0.11
C GLY A 91 -12.37 -1.46 1.30
N THR A 92 -12.60 -0.16 1.53
CA THR A 92 -12.54 0.40 2.87
C THR A 92 -13.88 0.21 3.59
N PRO A 93 -13.90 -0.08 4.92
CA PRO A 93 -15.10 -0.49 5.62
C PRO A 93 -16.29 0.43 5.40
N GLY A 94 -16.18 1.73 5.64
CA GLY A 94 -17.31 2.65 5.50
C GLY A 94 -17.94 2.68 4.11
N ARG A 95 -17.15 2.60 3.02
CA ARG A 95 -17.72 2.58 1.66
C ARG A 95 -18.30 1.21 1.29
N VAL A 96 -17.72 0.12 1.78
CA VAL A 96 -18.28 -1.22 1.61
C VAL A 96 -19.65 -1.28 2.29
N PHE A 97 -19.74 -0.78 3.53
CA PHE A 97 -21.01 -0.72 4.26
C PHE A 97 -22.05 0.14 3.53
N ASP A 98 -21.68 1.32 3.02
CA ASP A 98 -22.57 2.16 2.19
C ASP A 98 -23.16 1.39 0.98
N HIS A 99 -22.34 0.55 0.33
CA HIS A 99 -22.81 -0.26 -0.81
C HIS A 99 -23.70 -1.42 -0.39
N ILE A 100 -23.46 -2.03 0.77
CA ILE A 100 -24.31 -3.09 1.33
C ILE A 100 -25.65 -2.49 1.76
N ASP A 101 -25.64 -1.43 2.55
CA ASP A 101 -26.83 -0.75 3.06
C ASP A 101 -27.76 -0.28 1.93
N ARG A 102 -27.20 0.24 0.84
CA ARG A 102 -27.95 0.67 -0.34
C ARG A 102 -28.29 -0.47 -1.32
N GLY A 103 -27.95 -1.71 -1.00
CA GLY A 103 -28.21 -2.86 -1.88
C GLY A 103 -27.50 -2.82 -3.24
N THR A 104 -26.44 -2.04 -3.37
CA THR A 104 -25.67 -1.89 -4.62
C THR A 104 -24.49 -2.87 -4.72
N LEU A 105 -24.14 -3.53 -3.62
CA LEU A 105 -23.21 -4.65 -3.54
C LEU A 105 -24.01 -5.89 -3.14
N ASP A 106 -24.13 -6.86 -4.04
CA ASP A 106 -24.75 -8.15 -3.74
C ASP A 106 -23.77 -9.03 -2.94
N ILE A 107 -24.07 -9.24 -1.68
CA ILE A 107 -23.27 -10.03 -0.74
C ILE A 107 -23.72 -11.48 -0.59
N SER A 108 -24.78 -11.89 -1.30
CA SER A 108 -25.43 -13.19 -1.12
C SER A 108 -24.54 -14.40 -1.45
N ASN A 109 -23.48 -14.21 -2.25
CA ASN A 109 -22.56 -15.28 -2.66
C ASN A 109 -21.13 -15.08 -2.08
N ILE A 110 -20.98 -14.23 -1.07
CA ILE A 110 -19.67 -14.06 -0.41
C ILE A 110 -19.36 -15.32 0.42
N LYS A 111 -18.33 -16.03 -0.01
CA LYS A 111 -17.79 -17.25 0.63
C LYS A 111 -16.50 -16.98 1.40
N TYR A 112 -15.83 -15.89 1.08
CA TYR A 112 -14.52 -15.53 1.64
C TYR A 112 -14.55 -14.08 2.11
N LEU A 113 -14.21 -13.88 3.39
CA LEU A 113 -13.98 -12.56 3.98
C LEU A 113 -12.51 -12.47 4.40
N VAL A 114 -11.81 -11.44 3.91
CA VAL A 114 -10.47 -11.10 4.38
C VAL A 114 -10.52 -9.75 5.08
N ILE A 115 -9.91 -9.68 6.24
CA ILE A 115 -9.71 -8.45 7.02
C ILE A 115 -8.20 -8.23 7.06
N ASP A 116 -7.68 -7.32 6.21
CA ASP A 116 -6.25 -7.05 6.09
C ASP A 116 -5.86 -5.77 6.83
N GLU A 117 -4.77 -5.80 7.56
CA GLU A 117 -4.33 -4.74 8.48
C GLU A 117 -5.42 -4.37 9.51
N ALA A 118 -5.92 -5.41 10.23
CA ALA A 118 -7.02 -5.25 11.18
C ALA A 118 -6.70 -4.26 12.31
N ASP A 119 -5.47 -4.27 12.83
CA ASP A 119 -4.97 -3.32 13.81
C ASP A 119 -5.03 -1.87 13.32
N GLU A 120 -4.73 -1.65 12.05
CA GLU A 120 -4.83 -0.33 11.45
C GLU A 120 -6.29 0.12 11.28
N MET A 121 -7.21 -0.80 10.96
CA MET A 121 -8.63 -0.49 10.92
C MET A 121 -9.16 -0.13 12.32
N LEU A 122 -8.67 -0.78 13.37
CA LEU A 122 -8.98 -0.43 14.75
C LEU A 122 -8.47 0.97 15.10
N ASN A 123 -7.19 1.26 14.82
CA ASN A 123 -6.58 2.58 15.06
C ASN A 123 -7.28 3.72 14.31
N MET A 124 -7.91 3.42 13.17
CA MET A 124 -8.67 4.38 12.38
C MET A 124 -10.15 4.48 12.80
N GLY A 125 -10.60 3.72 13.80
CA GLY A 125 -11.97 3.71 14.29
C GLY A 125 -12.97 3.03 13.36
N PHE A 126 -12.52 2.10 12.52
CA PHE A 126 -13.39 1.37 11.57
C PHE A 126 -13.95 0.07 12.14
N ILE A 127 -13.65 -0.26 13.40
CA ILE A 127 -13.99 -1.57 13.95
C ILE A 127 -15.51 -1.83 13.96
N ASP A 128 -16.32 -0.81 14.21
CA ASP A 128 -17.77 -0.92 14.24
C ASP A 128 -18.31 -1.18 12.83
N GLN A 129 -17.84 -0.45 11.81
CA GLN A 129 -18.22 -0.72 10.41
C GLN A 129 -17.77 -2.12 9.95
N VAL A 130 -16.63 -2.61 10.45
CA VAL A 130 -16.20 -3.98 10.19
C VAL A 130 -17.18 -4.98 10.79
N ARG A 131 -17.65 -4.76 12.02
CA ARG A 131 -18.68 -5.60 12.68
C ARG A 131 -19.98 -5.58 11.88
N ASP A 132 -20.48 -4.40 11.51
CA ASP A 132 -21.72 -4.25 10.74
C ASP A 132 -21.64 -5.01 9.40
N ILE A 133 -20.50 -4.96 8.72
CA ILE A 133 -20.27 -5.72 7.48
C ILE A 133 -20.30 -7.23 7.78
N ILE A 134 -19.61 -7.67 8.82
CA ILE A 134 -19.55 -9.10 9.17
C ILE A 134 -20.94 -9.64 9.51
N ASP A 135 -21.74 -8.86 10.23
CA ASP A 135 -23.12 -9.23 10.63
C ASP A 135 -24.06 -9.31 9.43
N ALA A 136 -23.84 -8.49 8.39
CA ALA A 136 -24.62 -8.56 7.14
C ALA A 136 -24.28 -9.79 6.29
N LEU A 137 -23.10 -10.39 6.46
CA LEU A 137 -22.64 -11.53 5.65
C LEU A 137 -23.20 -12.85 6.15
N SER A 138 -23.34 -13.83 5.24
CA SER A 138 -23.67 -15.21 5.60
C SER A 138 -22.65 -15.77 6.61
N LYS A 139 -23.14 -16.52 7.61
CA LYS A 139 -22.27 -17.26 8.56
C LYS A 139 -21.49 -18.40 7.88
N ASN A 140 -22.01 -18.93 6.78
CA ASN A 140 -21.34 -19.97 5.99
C ASN A 140 -20.28 -19.35 5.05
N ARG A 141 -19.20 -18.86 5.64
CA ARG A 141 -18.04 -18.28 4.95
C ARG A 141 -16.74 -18.68 5.64
N GLN A 142 -15.64 -18.59 4.95
CA GLN A 142 -14.31 -18.64 5.53
C GLN A 142 -13.85 -17.21 5.83
N THR A 143 -13.43 -16.94 7.06
CA THR A 143 -12.91 -15.63 7.49
C THR A 143 -11.42 -15.70 7.72
N MET A 144 -10.68 -14.76 7.16
CA MET A 144 -9.24 -14.66 7.26
C MET A 144 -8.86 -13.28 7.79
N LEU A 145 -8.19 -13.22 8.93
CA LEU A 145 -7.75 -11.96 9.54
C LEU A 145 -6.22 -11.88 9.50
N PHE A 146 -5.73 -10.79 8.94
CA PHE A 146 -4.31 -10.47 8.87
C PHE A 146 -4.04 -9.18 9.63
N SER A 147 -3.05 -9.22 10.53
CA SER A 147 -2.68 -8.08 11.35
C SER A 147 -1.20 -8.14 11.73
N ALA A 148 -0.57 -7.00 11.98
CA ALA A 148 0.77 -6.97 12.55
C ALA A 148 0.72 -7.15 14.07
N THR A 149 -0.32 -6.63 14.72
CA THR A 149 -0.59 -6.76 16.15
C THR A 149 -1.99 -7.33 16.39
N ILE A 150 -2.21 -8.01 17.50
CA ILE A 150 -3.51 -8.59 17.88
C ILE A 150 -3.90 -8.05 19.27
N PRO A 151 -4.39 -6.80 19.37
CA PRO A 151 -4.92 -6.24 20.62
C PRO A 151 -6.22 -6.94 21.04
N GLU A 152 -6.67 -6.69 22.28
CA GLU A 152 -7.83 -7.35 22.86
C GLU A 152 -9.11 -7.17 22.06
N GLU A 153 -9.31 -6.00 21.45
CA GLU A 153 -10.46 -5.69 20.61
C GLU A 153 -10.51 -6.58 19.37
N ILE A 154 -9.35 -6.83 18.74
CA ILE A 154 -9.24 -7.75 17.61
C ILE A 154 -9.43 -9.19 18.06
N LEU A 155 -8.88 -9.59 19.21
CA LEU A 155 -9.17 -10.90 19.78
C LEU A 155 -10.64 -11.09 20.06
N GLY A 156 -11.34 -10.05 20.57
CA GLY A 156 -12.77 -10.04 20.79
C GLY A 156 -13.54 -10.28 19.48
N LEU A 157 -13.17 -9.60 18.40
CA LEU A 157 -13.75 -9.80 17.08
C LEU A 157 -13.55 -11.24 16.59
N CYS A 158 -12.33 -11.78 16.73
CA CYS A 158 -12.05 -13.16 16.34
C CYS A 158 -12.91 -14.18 17.11
N LYS A 159 -13.05 -14.00 18.42
CA LYS A 159 -13.86 -14.91 19.27
C LYS A 159 -15.34 -14.92 18.91
N VAL A 160 -15.88 -13.77 18.50
CA VAL A 160 -17.32 -13.63 18.19
C VAL A 160 -17.64 -14.11 16.78
N TYR A 161 -16.78 -13.78 15.80
CA TYR A 161 -17.12 -13.86 14.38
C TYR A 161 -16.40 -14.96 13.59
N MET A 162 -15.40 -15.64 14.20
CA MET A 162 -14.65 -16.68 13.53
C MET A 162 -14.93 -18.05 14.14
N ASN A 163 -14.89 -19.08 13.32
CA ASN A 163 -15.16 -20.46 13.74
C ASN A 163 -13.86 -21.23 13.95
N ASN A 164 -13.46 -21.42 15.21
CA ASN A 164 -12.24 -22.15 15.61
C ASN A 164 -11.03 -21.78 14.72
N PRO A 165 -10.63 -20.51 14.66
CA PRO A 165 -9.61 -20.07 13.73
C PRO A 165 -8.24 -20.69 14.06
N VAL A 166 -7.50 -21.04 13.03
CA VAL A 166 -6.10 -21.43 13.16
C VAL A 166 -5.25 -20.18 13.33
N ASN A 167 -4.55 -20.07 14.45
CA ASN A 167 -3.65 -18.96 14.71
C ASN A 167 -2.28 -19.26 14.11
N ILE A 168 -1.82 -18.39 13.24
CA ILE A 168 -0.52 -18.46 12.58
C ILE A 168 0.26 -17.21 12.95
N GLU A 169 1.35 -17.37 13.67
CA GLU A 169 2.27 -16.28 13.96
C GLU A 169 3.54 -16.47 13.13
N ILE A 170 3.74 -15.55 12.19
CA ILE A 170 5.01 -15.45 11.48
C ILE A 170 5.91 -14.58 12.34
N LYS A 171 6.71 -15.23 13.19
CA LYS A 171 7.72 -14.54 13.99
C LYS A 171 8.71 -13.89 13.03
N ALA A 172 8.66 -12.55 12.96
CA ALA A 172 9.80 -11.85 12.41
C ALA A 172 11.01 -12.22 13.28
N GLN A 173 12.10 -12.64 12.68
CA GLN A 173 13.34 -12.92 13.43
C GLN A 173 13.77 -11.69 14.23
N LYS A 174 13.39 -10.48 13.77
CA LYS A 174 13.52 -9.19 14.48
C LYS A 174 12.38 -8.28 14.03
N LEU A 175 11.86 -7.43 14.94
CA LEU A 175 10.89 -6.36 14.61
C LEU A 175 11.41 -5.42 13.52
N ILE A 176 12.72 -5.30 13.46
CA ILE A 176 13.46 -4.48 12.52
C ILE A 176 14.54 -5.34 11.87
N THR A 177 14.66 -5.28 10.55
CA THR A 177 15.68 -6.02 9.81
C THR A 177 17.06 -5.41 10.03
N ASP A 178 18.11 -6.24 10.16
CA ASP A 178 19.50 -5.80 10.30
C ASP A 178 20.02 -4.96 9.11
N ASN A 179 19.25 -4.93 8.02
CA ASN A 179 19.56 -4.16 6.83
C ASN A 179 19.25 -2.67 6.95
N ILE A 180 18.65 -2.21 8.06
CA ILE A 180 18.29 -0.81 8.28
C ILE A 180 19.25 -0.21 9.31
N THR A 181 20.00 0.80 8.90
CA THR A 181 20.82 1.62 9.81
C THR A 181 19.94 2.68 10.43
N HIS A 182 20.01 2.83 11.75
CA HIS A 182 19.24 3.82 12.51
C HIS A 182 20.11 4.95 13.01
N GLU A 183 19.60 6.17 12.88
CA GLU A 183 20.25 7.38 13.42
C GLU A 183 19.21 8.30 14.06
N LEU A 184 19.60 8.92 15.15
CA LEU A 184 18.80 9.90 15.88
C LEU A 184 19.55 11.23 15.92
N TYR A 185 18.87 12.31 15.51
CA TYR A 185 19.37 13.68 15.64
C TYR A 185 18.47 14.46 16.59
N ARG A 186 19.09 15.23 17.51
CA ARG A 186 18.37 16.09 18.44
C ARG A 186 18.41 17.54 17.95
N PHE A 187 17.22 18.08 17.69
CA PHE A 187 17.06 19.46 17.25
C PHE A 187 15.88 20.10 17.94
N ASP A 188 15.99 21.39 18.27
CA ASP A 188 14.81 22.16 18.60
C ASP A 188 13.88 22.26 17.38
N GLU A 189 12.59 22.35 17.64
CA GLU A 189 11.55 22.36 16.59
C GLU A 189 11.82 23.43 15.52
N PHE A 190 12.30 24.58 15.94
CA PHE A 190 12.62 25.70 15.04
C PHE A 190 13.71 25.36 14.00
N TYR A 191 14.66 24.50 14.35
CA TYR A 191 15.79 24.15 13.48
C TYR A 191 15.59 22.88 12.66
N LYS A 192 14.51 22.12 12.90
CA LYS A 192 14.26 20.85 12.20
C LYS A 192 14.27 21.02 10.68
N LEU A 193 13.63 22.07 10.15
CA LEU A 193 13.50 22.27 8.71
C LEU A 193 14.83 22.60 8.02
N ASP A 194 15.66 23.46 8.64
CA ASP A 194 16.99 23.77 8.11
C ASP A 194 17.91 22.56 8.17
N ASN A 195 17.86 21.83 9.30
CA ASN A 195 18.64 20.60 9.46
C ASN A 195 18.17 19.49 8.52
N LEU A 196 16.87 19.40 8.18
CA LEU A 196 16.42 18.48 7.13
C LEU A 196 17.10 18.78 5.79
N SER A 197 17.21 20.06 5.43
CA SER A 197 17.91 20.46 4.20
C SER A 197 19.40 20.13 4.23
N LYS A 198 20.06 20.33 5.36
CA LYS A 198 21.48 19.95 5.56
C LYS A 198 21.66 18.43 5.47
N LEU A 199 20.78 17.68 6.13
CA LEU A 199 20.78 16.22 6.09
C LEU A 199 20.63 15.68 4.65
N LEU A 200 19.66 16.21 3.89
CA LEU A 200 19.45 15.79 2.52
C LEU A 200 20.67 16.07 1.62
N ILE A 201 21.41 17.16 1.89
CA ILE A 201 22.65 17.48 1.18
C ILE A 201 23.79 16.53 1.59
N SER A 202 23.87 16.15 2.88
CA SER A 202 24.87 15.22 3.38
C SER A 202 24.65 13.79 2.89
N GLU A 203 23.40 13.32 2.93
CA GLU A 203 23.02 11.93 2.60
C GLU A 203 22.79 11.69 1.10
N VAL A 204 22.38 12.70 0.36
CA VAL A 204 22.02 12.63 -1.07
C VAL A 204 21.15 11.39 -1.40
N PRO A 205 19.98 11.22 -0.76
CA PRO A 205 19.18 10.03 -0.95
C PRO A 205 18.79 9.82 -2.41
N GLU A 206 18.83 8.56 -2.88
CA GLU A 206 18.29 8.24 -4.19
C GLU A 206 16.78 8.33 -4.19
N THR A 207 16.16 7.82 -3.13
CA THR A 207 14.71 7.90 -2.90
C THR A 207 14.46 7.98 -1.39
N ALA A 208 13.68 8.95 -0.96
CA ALA A 208 13.38 9.16 0.46
C ALA A 208 11.88 9.38 0.72
N VAL A 209 11.44 8.93 1.89
CA VAL A 209 10.14 9.33 2.46
C VAL A 209 10.39 10.12 3.73
N VAL A 210 9.81 11.31 3.82
CA VAL A 210 9.84 12.18 5.01
C VAL A 210 8.48 12.14 5.68
N PHE A 211 8.42 11.62 6.90
CA PHE A 211 7.20 11.50 7.68
C PHE A 211 7.01 12.69 8.60
N CYS A 212 5.87 13.35 8.48
CA CYS A 212 5.43 14.43 9.33
C CYS A 212 4.16 14.03 10.09
N LYS A 213 4.00 14.57 11.30
CA LYS A 213 2.86 14.29 12.18
C LYS A 213 1.56 14.89 11.65
N THR A 214 1.61 16.09 11.08
CA THR A 214 0.43 16.85 10.63
C THR A 214 0.50 17.20 9.16
N LYS A 215 -0.66 17.47 8.54
CA LYS A 215 -0.74 17.93 7.14
C LYS A 215 -0.07 19.30 6.96
N GLU A 216 -0.14 20.15 7.98
CA GLU A 216 0.49 21.48 8.00
C GLU A 216 2.01 21.34 7.95
N ASN A 217 2.61 20.40 8.71
CA ASN A 217 4.04 20.10 8.63
C ASN A 217 4.43 19.51 7.27
N VAL A 218 3.58 18.67 6.68
CA VAL A 218 3.81 18.16 5.31
C VAL A 218 3.88 19.31 4.32
N ASP A 219 2.93 20.25 4.38
CA ASP A 219 2.88 21.41 3.48
C ASP A 219 4.12 22.30 3.68
N LYS A 220 4.47 22.61 4.94
CA LYS A 220 5.64 23.43 5.30
C LYS A 220 6.95 22.81 4.78
N VAL A 221 7.17 21.53 5.01
CA VAL A 221 8.36 20.81 4.55
C VAL A 221 8.40 20.75 3.03
N PHE A 222 7.28 20.41 2.39
CA PHE A 222 7.18 20.36 0.94
C PHE A 222 7.51 21.71 0.30
N GLU A 223 6.91 22.80 0.78
CA GLU A 223 7.12 24.14 0.22
C GLU A 223 8.59 24.57 0.36
N ALA A 224 9.21 24.30 1.51
CA ALA A 224 10.62 24.66 1.74
C ALA A 224 11.57 23.89 0.80
N LEU A 225 11.35 22.59 0.60
CA LEU A 225 12.16 21.77 -0.30
C LEU A 225 11.89 22.12 -1.77
N ASN A 226 10.62 22.38 -2.12
CA ASN A 226 10.21 22.76 -3.48
C ASN A 226 10.78 24.13 -3.87
N LYS A 227 10.81 25.13 -2.96
CA LYS A 227 11.46 26.43 -3.18
C LYS A 227 12.96 26.31 -3.48
N LYS A 228 13.63 25.27 -2.91
CA LYS A 228 15.02 24.95 -3.25
C LYS A 228 15.16 24.21 -4.58
N GLY A 229 14.06 23.89 -5.25
CA GLY A 229 14.00 23.15 -6.52
C GLY A 229 14.32 21.67 -6.39
N TYR A 230 14.22 21.09 -5.19
CA TYR A 230 14.43 19.66 -5.00
C TYR A 230 13.32 18.84 -5.66
N SER A 231 13.66 17.64 -6.08
CA SER A 231 12.74 16.68 -6.70
C SER A 231 11.81 16.06 -5.63
N VAL A 232 10.78 16.81 -5.24
CA VAL A 232 9.90 16.53 -4.09
C VAL A 232 8.42 16.57 -4.49
N ASN A 233 7.61 15.74 -3.83
CA ASN A 233 6.16 15.85 -3.83
C ASN A 233 5.60 15.48 -2.46
N LYS A 234 4.30 15.72 -2.24
CA LYS A 234 3.64 15.50 -0.95
C LYS A 234 2.39 14.66 -1.06
N ILE A 235 2.02 13.99 0.05
CA ILE A 235 0.74 13.29 0.20
C ILE A 235 0.25 13.44 1.64
N HIS A 236 -0.99 13.93 1.81
CA HIS A 236 -1.69 13.97 3.10
C HIS A 236 -3.19 13.92 2.94
N GLY A 237 -3.93 13.74 4.05
CA GLY A 237 -5.38 13.56 4.03
C GLY A 237 -6.20 14.76 3.53
N GLY A 238 -5.64 15.97 3.50
CA GLY A 238 -6.28 17.18 2.99
C GLY A 238 -6.31 17.29 1.45
N MET A 239 -5.52 16.48 0.73
CA MET A 239 -5.46 16.50 -0.73
C MET A 239 -6.65 15.78 -1.36
N LEU A 240 -7.00 16.17 -2.60
CA LEU A 240 -7.96 15.44 -3.41
C LEU A 240 -7.46 14.02 -3.70
N GLN A 241 -8.37 13.05 -3.75
CA GLN A 241 -7.99 11.65 -3.98
C GLN A 241 -7.24 11.44 -5.29
N LYS A 242 -7.65 12.15 -6.34
CA LYS A 242 -6.98 12.10 -7.65
C LYS A 242 -5.51 12.54 -7.54
N GLU A 243 -5.26 13.63 -6.84
CA GLU A 243 -3.90 14.15 -6.63
C GLU A 243 -3.02 13.19 -5.83
N ARG A 244 -3.60 12.53 -4.79
CA ARG A 244 -2.89 11.52 -4.01
C ARG A 244 -2.50 10.32 -4.86
N LEU A 245 -3.42 9.79 -5.67
CA LEU A 245 -3.15 8.68 -6.57
C LEU A 245 -2.11 9.04 -7.63
N GLU A 246 -2.20 10.24 -8.20
CA GLU A 246 -1.20 10.73 -9.16
C GLU A 246 0.19 10.88 -8.51
N ALA A 247 0.26 11.42 -7.29
CA ALA A 247 1.52 11.56 -6.56
C ALA A 247 2.15 10.19 -6.26
N MET A 248 1.32 9.21 -5.84
CA MET A 248 1.77 7.83 -5.61
C MET A 248 2.28 7.16 -6.89
N ASP A 249 1.53 7.26 -7.98
CA ASP A 249 1.93 6.70 -9.28
C ASP A 249 3.24 7.33 -9.77
N LYS A 250 3.37 8.65 -9.67
CA LYS A 250 4.60 9.38 -10.01
C LYS A 250 5.79 8.95 -9.14
N PHE A 251 5.56 8.67 -7.83
CA PHE A 251 6.61 8.19 -6.94
C PHE A 251 7.05 6.78 -7.30
N LYS A 252 6.09 5.87 -7.52
CA LYS A 252 6.35 4.49 -7.99
C LYS A 252 7.16 4.46 -9.30
N LYS A 253 6.86 5.38 -10.22
CA LYS A 253 7.56 5.52 -11.50
C LYS A 253 8.91 6.25 -11.41
N GLY A 254 9.33 6.67 -10.22
CA GLY A 254 10.58 7.39 -10.03
C GLY A 254 10.59 8.79 -10.67
N ASN A 255 9.45 9.48 -10.73
CA ASN A 255 9.38 10.81 -11.30
C ASN A 255 9.88 11.91 -10.37
N PHE A 256 10.01 11.62 -9.07
CA PHE A 256 10.63 12.48 -8.07
C PHE A 256 11.29 11.65 -6.95
N LYS A 257 12.20 12.27 -6.18
CA LYS A 257 13.05 11.59 -5.20
C LYS A 257 12.48 11.56 -3.80
N ILE A 258 11.83 12.64 -3.37
CA ILE A 258 11.47 12.85 -1.96
C ILE A 258 9.94 12.93 -1.87
N LEU A 259 9.35 12.02 -1.12
CA LEU A 259 7.94 12.06 -0.77
C LEU A 259 7.79 12.57 0.66
N VAL A 260 7.04 13.65 0.86
CA VAL A 260 6.68 14.14 2.20
C VAL A 260 5.26 13.69 2.52
N SER A 261 5.06 13.01 3.65
CA SER A 261 3.77 12.39 3.94
C SER A 261 3.43 12.34 5.43
N THR A 262 2.12 12.24 5.72
CA THR A 262 1.62 11.77 7.03
C THR A 262 1.53 10.24 7.05
N ASP A 263 1.47 9.63 8.26
CA ASP A 263 1.33 8.18 8.41
C ASP A 263 0.15 7.61 7.63
N VAL A 264 -1.04 8.18 7.82
CA VAL A 264 -2.28 7.70 7.19
C VAL A 264 -2.19 7.73 5.67
N ALA A 265 -1.53 8.74 5.11
CA ALA A 265 -1.41 8.89 3.67
C ALA A 265 -0.30 8.02 3.07
N ALA A 266 0.70 7.66 3.88
CA ALA A 266 1.81 6.79 3.50
C ALA A 266 1.52 5.29 3.74
N ARG A 267 0.41 4.95 4.40
CA ARG A 267 -0.01 3.54 4.55
C ARG A 267 -0.31 2.95 3.19
N GLY A 268 0.10 1.70 3.01
CA GLY A 268 -0.05 1.03 1.71
C GLY A 268 0.93 1.52 0.63
N ILE A 269 1.94 2.34 0.96
CA ILE A 269 3.03 2.64 0.03
C ILE A 269 3.87 1.38 -0.16
N ASP A 270 3.61 0.67 -1.24
CA ASP A 270 4.50 -0.38 -1.72
C ASP A 270 5.35 0.17 -2.87
N VAL A 271 6.44 0.81 -2.48
CA VAL A 271 7.45 1.34 -3.41
C VAL A 271 8.76 0.65 -3.08
N GLU A 272 9.27 -0.09 -4.04
CA GLU A 272 10.60 -0.70 -3.93
C GLU A 272 11.71 0.34 -4.06
N GLY A 273 12.78 0.12 -3.30
CA GLY A 273 14.01 0.91 -3.46
C GLY A 273 14.01 2.26 -2.73
N ILE A 274 13.15 2.44 -1.74
CA ILE A 274 13.30 3.57 -0.80
C ILE A 274 14.58 3.36 -0.01
N THR A 275 15.52 4.28 -0.16
CA THR A 275 16.84 4.21 0.49
C THR A 275 16.81 4.84 1.87
N HIS A 276 15.99 5.89 2.06
CA HIS A 276 15.94 6.64 3.31
C HIS A 276 14.50 6.82 3.79
N VAL A 277 14.29 6.58 5.07
CA VAL A 277 13.08 7.00 5.80
C VAL A 277 13.52 8.05 6.83
N ILE A 278 12.90 9.21 6.76
CA ILE A 278 13.19 10.32 7.67
C ILE A 278 11.94 10.61 8.48
N ASN A 279 11.98 10.34 9.79
CA ASN A 279 10.96 10.78 10.72
C ASN A 279 11.24 12.23 11.09
N TYR A 280 10.68 13.18 10.35
CA TYR A 280 10.75 14.60 10.67
C TYR A 280 10.07 14.91 12.02
N ASP A 281 8.97 14.20 12.29
CA ASP A 281 8.31 14.10 13.57
C ASP A 281 8.23 12.63 14.00
N LEU A 282 8.47 12.33 15.28
CA LEU A 282 8.24 10.98 15.79
C LEU A 282 6.75 10.59 15.68
N PRO A 283 6.44 9.34 15.38
CA PRO A 283 5.06 8.86 15.40
C PRO A 283 4.54 8.78 16.84
N VAL A 284 3.26 9.04 17.03
CA VAL A 284 2.61 8.93 18.34
C VAL A 284 2.51 7.46 18.77
N GLU A 285 2.17 6.59 17.81
CA GLU A 285 2.06 5.16 18.03
C GLU A 285 3.40 4.47 17.76
N LYS A 286 3.87 3.66 18.70
CA LYS A 286 5.15 2.94 18.60
C LYS A 286 5.21 1.98 17.41
N GLU A 287 4.06 1.36 17.08
CA GLU A 287 3.90 0.48 15.91
C GLU A 287 4.11 1.23 14.61
N ALA A 288 3.68 2.49 14.55
CA ALA A 288 3.84 3.32 13.36
C ALA A 288 5.32 3.58 13.04
N TYR A 289 6.20 3.60 14.05
CA TYR A 289 7.65 3.68 13.83
C TYR A 289 8.13 2.51 12.97
N VAL A 290 7.77 1.29 13.34
CA VAL A 290 8.15 0.07 12.60
C VAL A 290 7.55 0.07 11.20
N HIS A 291 6.28 0.49 11.06
CA HIS A 291 5.61 0.62 9.76
C HIS A 291 6.28 1.65 8.84
N ARG A 292 6.77 2.79 9.39
CA ARG A 292 7.48 3.80 8.61
C ARG A 292 8.83 3.27 8.12
N ILE A 293 9.67 2.77 9.04
CA ILE A 293 11.01 2.31 8.68
C ILE A 293 10.98 1.06 7.79
N GLY A 294 9.95 0.22 7.91
CA GLY A 294 9.69 -0.90 7.03
C GLY A 294 9.37 -0.52 5.57
N ARG A 295 9.39 0.79 5.23
CA ARG A 295 9.37 1.24 3.82
C ARG A 295 10.73 1.13 3.16
N THR A 296 11.81 1.07 3.93
CA THR A 296 13.18 0.82 3.45
C THR A 296 13.69 -0.57 3.87
N GLY A 297 14.86 -0.97 3.42
CA GLY A 297 15.47 -2.25 3.80
C GLY A 297 14.75 -3.50 3.25
N ARG A 298 13.88 -3.37 2.25
CA ARG A 298 13.10 -4.48 1.68
C ARG A 298 13.92 -5.33 0.72
N ALA A 299 13.52 -6.60 0.58
CA ALA A 299 14.12 -7.56 -0.36
C ALA A 299 15.66 -7.66 -0.26
N GLY A 300 16.21 -7.57 0.97
CA GLY A 300 17.64 -7.65 1.21
C GLY A 300 18.44 -6.38 0.90
N ALA A 301 17.80 -5.31 0.45
CA ALA A 301 18.46 -4.03 0.22
C ALA A 301 18.82 -3.35 1.56
N LYS A 302 19.88 -2.55 1.57
CA LYS A 302 20.23 -1.71 2.71
C LYS A 302 19.35 -0.46 2.73
N GLY A 303 18.99 0.01 3.94
CA GLY A 303 18.20 1.21 4.16
C GLY A 303 18.70 2.02 5.32
N LYS A 304 18.29 3.28 5.37
CA LYS A 304 18.61 4.19 6.48
C LYS A 304 17.32 4.79 7.05
N ALA A 305 17.17 4.71 8.37
CA ALA A 305 16.09 5.31 9.14
C ALA A 305 16.65 6.42 10.03
N ILE A 306 16.23 7.64 9.78
CA ILE A 306 16.72 8.82 10.50
C ILE A 306 15.55 9.46 11.23
N SER A 307 15.72 9.75 12.53
CA SER A 307 14.67 10.36 13.35
C SER A 307 15.15 11.68 13.94
N PHE A 308 14.32 12.72 13.80
CA PHE A 308 14.49 13.98 14.48
C PHE A 308 13.68 13.99 15.77
N VAL A 309 14.30 14.41 16.85
CA VAL A 309 13.71 14.43 18.18
C VAL A 309 14.00 15.77 18.83
N ASN A 310 12.99 16.39 19.40
CA ASN A 310 13.14 17.57 20.23
C ASN A 310 13.12 17.19 21.73
N GLN A 311 13.43 18.15 22.59
CA GLN A 311 13.49 17.95 24.04
C GLN A 311 12.17 17.51 24.71
N TYR A 312 11.04 17.69 24.03
CA TYR A 312 9.71 17.32 24.55
C TYR A 312 9.28 15.91 24.14
N GLU A 313 10.04 15.27 23.24
CA GLU A 313 9.71 13.97 22.66
C GLU A 313 10.47 12.80 23.34
N ASP A 314 11.26 13.05 24.40
CA ASP A 314 12.06 12.01 25.06
C ASP A 314 11.20 10.82 25.54
N ARG A 315 10.07 11.10 26.19
CA ARG A 315 9.15 10.03 26.64
C ARG A 315 8.64 9.18 25.47
N LEU A 316 8.33 9.80 24.35
CA LEU A 316 7.88 9.12 23.16
C LEU A 316 8.99 8.29 22.54
N LEU A 317 10.20 8.83 22.50
CA LEU A 317 11.40 8.11 22.06
C LEU A 317 11.65 6.86 22.91
N ASP A 318 11.54 6.98 24.24
CA ASP A 318 11.76 5.85 25.15
C ASP A 318 10.74 4.73 24.90
N ILE A 319 9.45 5.07 24.73
CA ILE A 319 8.39 4.10 24.40
C ILE A 319 8.71 3.39 23.07
N ILE A 320 9.16 4.11 22.05
CA ILE A 320 9.54 3.54 20.76
C ILE A 320 10.74 2.61 20.92
N GLN A 321 11.79 3.05 21.64
CA GLN A 321 13.01 2.28 21.85
C GLN A 321 12.76 1.00 22.67
N GLU A 322 11.90 1.06 23.69
CA GLU A 322 11.46 -0.11 24.42
C GLU A 322 10.73 -1.12 23.51
N TYR A 323 9.83 -0.60 22.66
CA TYR A 323 9.08 -1.44 21.73
C TYR A 323 9.95 -2.14 20.69
N ILE A 324 10.94 -1.43 20.13
CA ILE A 324 11.86 -1.99 19.12
C ILE A 324 12.99 -2.84 19.74
N GLY A 325 13.21 -2.74 21.06
CA GLY A 325 14.16 -3.55 21.80
C GLY A 325 15.60 -3.08 21.77
N PHE A 326 15.87 -1.86 21.27
CA PHE A 326 17.21 -1.26 21.28
C PHE A 326 17.17 0.27 21.34
N LYS A 327 18.26 0.88 21.80
CA LYS A 327 18.43 2.34 21.74
C LYS A 327 18.91 2.77 20.37
N ILE A 328 18.23 3.74 19.78
CA ILE A 328 18.61 4.32 18.50
C ILE A 328 19.91 5.13 18.71
N PRO A 329 20.97 4.86 17.95
CA PRO A 329 22.21 5.60 18.08
C PRO A 329 22.00 7.11 17.86
N VAL A 330 22.44 7.91 18.82
CA VAL A 330 22.41 9.37 18.68
C VAL A 330 23.58 9.77 17.78
N ALA A 331 23.22 10.34 16.63
CA ALA A 331 24.21 10.91 15.71
C ALA A 331 24.73 12.23 16.26
N GLY A 332 25.96 12.58 15.91
CA GLY A 332 26.50 13.89 16.17
C GLY A 332 25.90 14.99 15.30
N ASN A 333 26.65 16.05 15.03
CA ASN A 333 26.20 17.07 14.09
C ASN A 333 26.10 16.50 12.67
N ILE A 334 25.17 17.03 11.88
CA ILE A 334 25.09 16.69 10.45
C ILE A 334 26.45 17.11 9.82
N VAL A 335 27.03 16.15 9.11
CA VAL A 335 28.33 16.36 8.47
C VAL A 335 28.22 17.47 7.43
N GLU A 336 28.97 18.56 7.63
CA GLU A 336 29.05 19.61 6.63
C GLU A 336 29.93 19.13 5.47
N VAL A 337 29.38 19.21 4.27
CA VAL A 337 30.12 18.89 3.05
C VAL A 337 30.81 20.14 2.49
N ASN A 338 31.98 19.96 1.88
CA ASN A 338 32.68 21.07 1.22
C ASN A 338 31.84 21.66 0.07
N LYS A 339 32.22 22.86 -0.42
CA LYS A 339 31.44 23.60 -1.40
C LYS A 339 31.15 22.79 -2.70
N GLU A 340 32.14 22.10 -3.21
CA GLU A 340 32.01 21.31 -4.46
C GLU A 340 31.04 20.17 -4.28
N LYS A 341 31.20 19.36 -3.23
CA LYS A 341 30.26 18.26 -2.92
C LYS A 341 28.84 18.75 -2.64
N ARG A 342 28.73 19.96 -2.03
CA ARG A 342 27.42 20.58 -1.79
C ARG A 342 26.71 20.94 -3.10
N GLU A 343 27.42 21.49 -4.07
CA GLU A 343 26.86 21.82 -5.38
C GLU A 343 26.43 20.57 -6.14
N GLU A 344 27.25 19.52 -6.13
CA GLU A 344 26.92 18.22 -6.69
C GLU A 344 25.67 17.58 -6.02
N ALA A 345 25.62 17.61 -4.68
CA ALA A 345 24.49 17.10 -3.91
C ALA A 345 23.20 17.86 -4.24
N ILE A 346 23.25 19.18 -4.31
CA ILE A 346 22.10 20.01 -4.70
C ILE A 346 21.64 19.67 -6.13
N LYS A 347 22.56 19.50 -7.08
CA LYS A 347 22.27 19.09 -8.45
C LYS A 347 21.61 17.71 -8.46
N ALA A 348 22.14 16.77 -7.67
CA ALA A 348 21.57 15.43 -7.53
C ALA A 348 20.16 15.45 -6.90
N LEU A 349 19.91 16.28 -5.87
CA LEU A 349 18.59 16.42 -5.25
C LEU A 349 17.54 17.07 -6.17
N LYS A 350 17.97 17.91 -7.12
CA LYS A 350 17.10 18.50 -8.14
C LYS A 350 16.78 17.54 -9.30
N SER A 351 17.61 16.53 -9.51
CA SER A 351 17.41 15.55 -10.58
C SER A 351 16.32 14.53 -10.21
N LYS A 352 15.75 13.86 -11.20
CA LYS A 352 14.90 12.69 -10.98
C LYS A 352 15.75 11.51 -10.47
N PRO A 353 15.16 10.54 -9.76
CA PRO A 353 15.84 9.29 -9.44
C PRO A 353 16.40 8.64 -10.71
N LYS A 354 17.50 7.93 -10.58
CA LYS A 354 17.94 7.05 -11.66
C LYS A 354 16.85 6.01 -11.85
N VAL A 355 16.20 6.04 -13.00
CA VAL A 355 15.16 5.06 -13.34
C VAL A 355 15.80 3.68 -13.20
N LYS A 356 15.46 2.93 -12.16
CA LYS A 356 15.68 1.50 -12.19
C LYS A 356 14.85 1.03 -13.38
N LYS A 357 15.53 0.55 -14.45
CA LYS A 357 14.85 -0.20 -15.50
C LYS A 357 13.94 -1.16 -14.73
N GLU A 358 12.62 -1.01 -14.87
CA GLU A 358 11.73 -2.10 -14.47
C GLU A 358 12.45 -3.35 -14.96
N LYS A 359 12.77 -4.29 -14.06
CA LYS A 359 13.14 -5.62 -14.53
C LYS A 359 11.98 -5.98 -15.41
N ALA A 360 12.18 -5.84 -16.71
CA ALA A 360 11.15 -6.10 -17.70
C ALA A 360 10.57 -7.41 -17.22
N LYS A 361 9.29 -7.38 -16.81
CA LYS A 361 8.61 -8.57 -16.31
C LYS A 361 9.00 -9.60 -17.34
N VAL A 362 9.79 -10.60 -16.94
CA VAL A 362 10.32 -11.58 -17.90
C VAL A 362 9.05 -12.17 -18.46
N ILE A 363 8.63 -11.64 -19.59
CA ILE A 363 7.49 -12.17 -20.32
C ILE A 363 7.95 -13.57 -20.61
N ASN A 364 7.25 -14.53 -20.02
CA ASN A 364 7.51 -15.94 -20.29
C ASN A 364 7.69 -16.03 -21.80
N LYS A 365 8.79 -16.68 -22.28
CA LYS A 365 9.13 -16.70 -23.70
C LYS A 365 7.96 -17.12 -24.62
N ASN A 366 6.93 -17.72 -24.00
CA ASN A 366 5.71 -18.17 -24.64
C ASN A 366 4.57 -17.13 -24.64
N ILE A 367 4.79 -15.90 -24.18
CA ILE A 367 3.75 -14.84 -24.18
C ILE A 367 4.22 -13.69 -25.06
N THR A 368 3.44 -13.37 -26.08
CA THR A 368 3.67 -12.23 -26.97
C THR A 368 2.65 -11.12 -26.64
N LYS A 369 3.13 -9.90 -26.43
CA LYS A 369 2.28 -8.72 -26.26
C LYS A 369 2.02 -8.09 -27.62
N ILE A 370 0.74 -8.01 -27.99
CA ILE A 370 0.32 -7.45 -29.29
C ILE A 370 -0.32 -6.08 -29.02
N TYR A 371 0.06 -5.07 -29.77
CA TYR A 371 -0.56 -3.77 -29.80
C TYR A 371 -1.38 -3.62 -31.08
N LEU A 372 -2.68 -3.34 -30.93
CA LEU A 372 -3.58 -3.12 -32.05
C LEU A 372 -4.03 -1.65 -32.05
N ASN A 373 -3.93 -1.00 -33.22
CA ASN A 373 -4.33 0.42 -33.36
C ASN A 373 -5.84 0.54 -33.50
N GLY A 374 -6.54 0.46 -32.38
CA GLY A 374 -7.99 0.59 -32.32
C GLY A 374 -8.47 0.45 -30.87
N GLY A 375 -9.43 1.28 -30.47
CA GLY A 375 -9.92 1.30 -29.10
C GLY A 375 -11.37 1.77 -28.98
N LYS A 376 -11.76 2.27 -27.81
CA LYS A 376 -13.14 2.69 -27.48
C LYS A 376 -13.67 3.76 -28.42
N LYS A 377 -12.83 4.70 -28.91
CA LYS A 377 -13.24 5.71 -29.89
C LYS A 377 -13.70 5.11 -31.22
N LYS A 378 -13.17 3.95 -31.59
CA LYS A 378 -13.61 3.20 -32.77
C LYS A 378 -14.70 2.16 -32.43
N LYS A 379 -15.31 2.26 -31.23
CA LYS A 379 -16.35 1.36 -30.70
C LYS A 379 -15.92 -0.12 -30.60
N LEU A 380 -14.60 -0.40 -30.57
CA LEU A 380 -14.08 -1.75 -30.41
C LEU A 380 -14.18 -2.21 -28.96
N ARG A 381 -14.56 -3.48 -28.77
CA ARG A 381 -14.68 -4.14 -27.48
C ARG A 381 -13.67 -5.29 -27.40
N ALA A 382 -13.36 -5.74 -26.20
CA ALA A 382 -12.45 -6.89 -26.01
C ALA A 382 -12.88 -8.13 -26.81
N GLY A 383 -14.19 -8.40 -26.91
CA GLY A 383 -14.72 -9.51 -27.69
C GLY A 383 -14.42 -9.44 -29.19
N ASP A 384 -14.33 -8.25 -29.76
CA ASP A 384 -14.02 -8.06 -31.18
C ASP A 384 -12.58 -8.51 -31.47
N PHE A 385 -11.65 -8.24 -30.56
CA PHE A 385 -10.28 -8.69 -30.64
C PHE A 385 -10.15 -10.19 -30.44
N VAL A 386 -10.89 -10.78 -29.47
CA VAL A 386 -10.94 -12.24 -29.28
C VAL A 386 -11.44 -12.92 -30.54
N GLY A 387 -12.55 -12.45 -31.11
CA GLY A 387 -13.14 -13.01 -32.33
C GLY A 387 -12.24 -12.89 -33.57
N ALA A 388 -11.44 -11.84 -33.65
CA ALA A 388 -10.49 -11.66 -34.75
C ALA A 388 -9.26 -12.56 -34.61
N ILE A 389 -8.67 -12.63 -33.39
CA ILE A 389 -7.43 -13.37 -33.14
C ILE A 389 -7.66 -14.87 -33.16
N SER A 390 -8.80 -15.38 -32.63
CA SER A 390 -9.15 -16.80 -32.62
C SER A 390 -9.53 -17.37 -34.01
N ARG A 391 -9.59 -16.53 -35.05
CA ARG A 391 -9.69 -16.98 -36.45
C ARG A 391 -8.33 -17.35 -37.07
N ILE A 392 -7.23 -17.02 -36.40
CA ILE A 392 -5.90 -17.38 -36.86
C ILE A 392 -5.69 -18.86 -36.56
N GLU A 393 -5.28 -19.61 -37.59
CA GLU A 393 -5.03 -21.05 -37.45
C GLU A 393 -4.00 -21.33 -36.34
N GLY A 394 -4.34 -22.23 -35.43
CA GLY A 394 -3.50 -22.59 -34.28
C GLY A 394 -3.65 -21.69 -33.04
N ILE A 395 -4.55 -20.69 -33.03
CA ILE A 395 -4.84 -19.85 -31.87
C ILE A 395 -6.28 -20.05 -31.43
N THR A 396 -6.46 -20.42 -30.18
CA THR A 396 -7.78 -20.54 -29.56
C THR A 396 -8.08 -19.34 -28.66
N ALA A 397 -9.34 -19.16 -28.25
CA ALA A 397 -9.71 -18.10 -27.30
C ALA A 397 -8.99 -18.25 -25.95
N ASP A 398 -8.57 -19.46 -25.59
CA ASP A 398 -7.86 -19.76 -24.35
C ASP A 398 -6.39 -19.32 -24.38
N ASP A 399 -5.81 -19.15 -25.57
CA ASP A 399 -4.47 -18.60 -25.75
C ASP A 399 -4.42 -17.08 -25.61
N ILE A 400 -5.58 -16.40 -25.56
CA ILE A 400 -5.69 -14.96 -25.49
C ILE A 400 -5.78 -14.52 -24.03
N GLY A 401 -4.74 -13.84 -23.56
CA GLY A 401 -4.68 -13.29 -22.20
C GLY A 401 -5.50 -12.01 -21.99
N ILE A 402 -4.97 -11.08 -21.18
CA ILE A 402 -5.66 -9.81 -20.85
C ILE A 402 -5.71 -8.91 -22.09
N ILE A 403 -6.92 -8.42 -22.40
CA ILE A 403 -7.13 -7.38 -23.41
C ILE A 403 -7.43 -6.06 -22.68
N ASP A 404 -6.56 -5.08 -22.83
CA ASP A 404 -6.79 -3.72 -22.35
C ASP A 404 -7.20 -2.83 -23.53
N VAL A 405 -8.47 -2.43 -23.56
CA VAL A 405 -9.02 -1.57 -24.63
C VAL A 405 -8.91 -0.11 -24.17
N GLN A 406 -7.96 0.60 -24.71
CA GLN A 406 -7.73 2.03 -24.46
C GLN A 406 -8.60 2.90 -25.36
N ASP A 407 -8.53 4.23 -25.18
CA ASP A 407 -9.37 5.19 -25.93
C ASP A 407 -8.95 5.33 -27.40
N THR A 408 -7.68 5.03 -27.72
CA THR A 408 -7.13 5.13 -29.10
C THR A 408 -6.87 3.78 -29.70
#